data_17258a100dbfc247eb76e877791093bc
#
_entry.id   17258a100dbfc247eb76e877791093bc
#
_cell.length_a   1.000
_cell.length_b   1.000
_cell.length_c   1.000
_cell.angle_alpha   90.00
_cell.angle_beta   90.00
_cell.angle_gamma   90.00
#
_symmetry.space_group_name_H-M   'P 1'
#
loop_
_entity.id
_entity.type
_entity.pdbx_description
1 polymer ?
#
loop_
_entity_poly.entity_id
_entity_poly.type
_entity_poly.pdbx_seq_one_letter_code
_entity_poly.pdbx_strand_id
1 'polypeptide(L)'
;MKQIFFLFLLISINLFAQEKNCGSILRLNEYLKTNTEAENTRSKLEKLTADFQFQKKVNTTIPVVVHIVYKNATENISDAQIQSQLNVLNEDFTRSNTDAFNTPTDFLPIVANAQINFCLAMQTPNGKPTNGIIRRHTTEEFFSLLGNKIYYDSLGGSSAWNTEKYLNIWVCKTESGILGWSQFPSGGDPETDGVIIDFEHFGTFGTAKYPYNLGRTATHEIGHWFNLFHLWGDNNCGNDWVNDTPIQEQANFGCKMHPHTSCSNSGDMFMNFMDYTNDACMNSFTEGQKNRIWASISSWRIGLLTSNGCSPATIANSDAGIISIIEPNNLNSNCASPIYPKVVLKNYGTTTLNTVIIKYNINGSNDYYQSWNGSLNNNETDTFLLSGLASTGTTHLLNVSTISPNNNIDINASNDEESIIFSSINGEQVQLSLMTDNYALETSWTLLDENDNTIDSGDSLANNTLYQKLYCLGYSCYKFVINDSYGDGFCCNLGNGNFAIISSIGNIQYAQSVPFTFSDTSYFCIGNTAINEKNTTYKIYPNPTEGNLWVNQEFESDNTPIFARILNSLGQIILSVEIVNNKINLSCLNNGVYQLVIQKEEQEYLQKIIIQK
;
A
#
# COMPACT_ATOMS: atom_id res chain seq x y z
N MET A 1 -26.23 -41.66 51.66
CA MET A 1 -25.57 -40.35 51.56
C MET A 1 -24.16 -40.58 51.05
N LYS A 2 -23.92 -40.32 49.74
CA LYS A 2 -22.58 -40.35 49.12
C LYS A 2 -22.12 -38.90 48.96
N GLN A 3 -21.09 -38.51 49.67
CA GLN A 3 -20.43 -37.22 49.51
C GLN A 3 -19.53 -37.31 48.30
N ILE A 4 -19.76 -36.42 47.31
CA ILE A 4 -18.89 -36.21 46.15
C ILE A 4 -17.96 -35.07 46.53
N PHE A 5 -16.66 -35.38 46.65
CA PHE A 5 -15.58 -34.40 46.79
C PHE A 5 -15.25 -33.83 45.40
N PHE A 6 -15.54 -32.56 45.18
CA PHE A 6 -15.04 -31.80 44.01
C PHE A 6 -13.60 -31.34 44.31
N LEU A 7 -12.66 -31.94 43.62
CA LEU A 7 -11.25 -31.51 43.63
C LEU A 7 -11.11 -30.33 42.66
N PHE A 8 -10.99 -29.11 43.17
CA PHE A 8 -10.64 -27.95 42.37
C PHE A 8 -9.14 -28.03 42.03
N LEU A 9 -8.83 -28.35 40.75
CA LEU A 9 -7.47 -28.26 40.20
C LEU A 9 -7.20 -26.78 39.88
N LEU A 10 -6.46 -26.08 40.75
CA LEU A 10 -5.90 -24.75 40.47
C LEU A 10 -4.81 -24.92 39.43
N ILE A 11 -5.14 -24.68 38.16
CA ILE A 11 -4.13 -24.50 37.10
C ILE A 11 -3.54 -23.10 37.32
N SER A 12 -2.38 -23.04 37.92
CA SER A 12 -1.54 -21.84 37.91
C SER A 12 -1.06 -21.59 36.46
N ILE A 13 -1.71 -20.67 35.75
CA ILE A 13 -1.19 -20.12 34.50
C ILE A 13 0.02 -19.28 34.90
N ASN A 14 1.22 -19.84 34.74
CA ASN A 14 2.42 -19.04 34.75
C ASN A 14 2.38 -18.14 33.51
N LEU A 15 1.93 -16.91 33.67
CA LEU A 15 2.19 -15.84 32.73
C LEU A 15 3.71 -15.60 32.77
N PHE A 16 4.43 -16.21 31.86
CA PHE A 16 5.80 -15.80 31.58
C PHE A 16 5.72 -14.36 31.07
N ALA A 17 6.13 -13.41 31.89
CA ALA A 17 6.40 -12.06 31.42
C ALA A 17 7.49 -12.17 30.34
N GLN A 18 7.24 -11.59 29.18
CA GLN A 18 8.24 -11.51 28.12
C GLN A 18 9.43 -10.73 28.69
N GLU A 19 10.59 -11.37 28.77
CA GLU A 19 11.82 -10.70 29.21
C GLU A 19 12.29 -9.76 28.10
N LYS A 20 12.79 -8.56 28.47
CA LYS A 20 13.38 -7.61 27.55
C LYS A 20 14.59 -8.27 26.88
N ASN A 21 14.63 -8.23 25.55
CA ASN A 21 15.76 -8.72 24.79
C ASN A 21 16.08 -7.72 23.67
N CYS A 22 17.29 -7.15 23.76
CA CYS A 22 17.87 -6.24 22.78
C CYS A 22 18.80 -7.01 21.85
N GLY A 23 18.68 -6.76 20.54
CA GLY A 23 19.48 -7.44 19.53
C GLY A 23 20.77 -6.74 19.14
N SER A 24 21.02 -5.53 19.63
CA SER A 24 22.08 -4.62 19.13
C SER A 24 23.50 -5.20 19.25
N ILE A 25 23.85 -5.79 20.38
CA ILE A 25 25.18 -6.38 20.60
C ILE A 25 25.41 -7.63 19.76
N LEU A 26 24.38 -8.49 19.64
CA LEU A 26 24.50 -9.68 18.80
C LEU A 26 24.73 -9.27 17.33
N ARG A 27 23.99 -8.29 16.83
CA ARG A 27 24.15 -7.78 15.47
C ARG A 27 25.53 -7.15 15.24
N LEU A 28 26.01 -6.34 16.18
CA LEU A 28 27.36 -5.77 16.15
C LEU A 28 28.42 -6.88 16.06
N ASN A 29 28.36 -7.88 16.94
CA ASN A 29 29.34 -8.97 16.99
C ASN A 29 29.35 -9.80 15.70
N GLU A 30 28.18 -10.09 15.12
CA GLU A 30 28.09 -10.80 13.83
C GLU A 30 28.69 -9.98 12.68
N TYR A 31 28.47 -8.67 12.65
CA TYR A 31 29.07 -7.80 11.63
C TYR A 31 30.59 -7.73 11.75
N LEU A 32 31.10 -7.57 12.96
CA LEU A 32 32.55 -7.48 13.20
C LEU A 32 33.29 -8.79 12.90
N LYS A 33 32.70 -9.97 13.09
CA LYS A 33 33.29 -11.26 12.73
C LYS A 33 33.69 -11.35 11.26
N THR A 34 32.96 -10.67 10.39
CA THR A 34 33.14 -10.75 8.94
C THR A 34 33.80 -9.51 8.34
N ASN A 35 34.03 -8.44 9.15
CA ASN A 35 34.52 -7.15 8.67
C ASN A 35 35.64 -6.61 9.57
N THR A 36 36.88 -6.97 9.25
CA THR A 36 38.08 -6.54 10.00
C THR A 36 38.35 -5.04 9.91
N GLU A 37 37.91 -4.37 8.84
CA GLU A 37 38.04 -2.91 8.71
C GLU A 37 37.10 -2.20 9.69
N ALA A 38 35.87 -2.71 9.86
CA ALA A 38 34.93 -2.22 10.85
C ALA A 38 35.48 -2.35 12.28
N GLU A 39 36.11 -3.45 12.60
CA GLU A 39 36.76 -3.67 13.91
C GLU A 39 37.87 -2.63 14.18
N ASN A 40 38.72 -2.36 13.19
CA ASN A 40 39.75 -1.32 13.27
C ASN A 40 39.15 0.07 13.45
N THR A 41 38.08 0.36 12.73
CA THR A 41 37.34 1.64 12.82
C THR A 41 36.69 1.79 14.19
N ARG A 42 36.10 0.73 14.70
CA ARG A 42 35.55 0.65 16.07
C ARG A 42 36.61 0.96 17.13
N SER A 43 37.78 0.34 17.03
CA SER A 43 38.89 0.58 17.96
C SER A 43 39.36 2.03 17.95
N LYS A 44 39.36 2.70 16.77
CA LYS A 44 39.68 4.13 16.68
C LYS A 44 38.59 4.99 17.32
N LEU A 45 37.30 4.67 17.10
CA LEU A 45 36.17 5.38 17.70
C LEU A 45 36.22 5.28 19.22
N GLU A 46 36.51 4.11 19.79
CA GLU A 46 36.65 3.93 21.25
C GLU A 46 37.78 4.79 21.84
N LYS A 47 38.92 4.91 21.15
CA LYS A 47 40.01 5.82 21.60
C LYS A 47 39.55 7.28 21.58
N LEU A 48 38.89 7.72 20.50
CA LEU A 48 38.34 9.08 20.41
C LEU A 48 37.28 9.34 21.50
N THR A 49 36.48 8.32 21.82
CA THR A 49 35.48 8.41 22.89
C THR A 49 36.08 8.53 24.26
N ALA A 50 37.17 7.76 24.56
CA ALA A 50 37.86 7.80 25.86
C ALA A 50 38.51 9.16 26.16
N ASP A 51 38.98 9.86 25.11
CA ASP A 51 39.66 11.16 25.26
C ASP A 51 38.66 12.33 25.17
N PHE A 52 37.37 12.07 24.86
CA PHE A 52 36.37 13.11 24.62
C PHE A 52 35.91 13.74 25.94
N GLN A 53 35.88 15.07 25.95
CA GLN A 53 35.28 15.87 27.03
C GLN A 53 34.17 16.73 26.46
N PHE A 54 32.96 16.55 26.96
CA PHE A 54 31.81 17.36 26.54
C PHE A 54 32.04 18.83 26.90
N GLN A 55 32.03 19.66 25.88
CA GLN A 55 32.02 21.11 26.07
C GLN A 55 30.59 21.62 25.95
N LYS A 56 30.15 22.47 26.88
CA LYS A 56 28.79 22.99 26.92
C LYS A 56 28.37 23.55 25.56
N LYS A 57 27.45 22.86 24.91
CA LYS A 57 26.85 23.26 23.63
C LYS A 57 25.39 23.67 23.87
N VAL A 58 24.78 24.33 22.89
CA VAL A 58 23.35 24.55 22.84
C VAL A 58 22.65 23.19 22.64
N ASN A 59 21.46 23.01 23.19
CA ASN A 59 20.63 21.82 22.91
C ASN A 59 20.57 21.56 21.41
N THR A 60 20.83 20.33 21.02
CA THR A 60 20.80 19.91 19.61
C THR A 60 19.50 19.16 19.36
N THR A 61 18.85 19.48 18.23
CA THR A 61 17.64 18.76 17.81
C THR A 61 17.99 17.87 16.63
N ILE A 62 17.67 16.59 16.73
CA ILE A 62 17.94 15.56 15.72
C ILE A 62 16.65 15.25 14.96
N PRO A 63 16.64 15.38 13.63
CA PRO A 63 15.47 14.99 12.84
C PRO A 63 15.35 13.48 12.75
N VAL A 64 14.13 13.01 13.00
CA VAL A 64 13.73 11.62 12.99
C VAL A 64 12.80 11.37 11.81
N VAL A 65 13.01 10.30 11.09
CA VAL A 65 12.03 9.72 10.18
C VAL A 65 11.58 8.37 10.71
N VAL A 66 10.26 8.17 10.81
CA VAL A 66 9.67 6.93 11.32
C VAL A 66 9.07 6.14 10.16
N HIS A 67 9.60 4.95 9.93
CA HIS A 67 9.15 4.01 8.90
C HIS A 67 8.22 2.98 9.54
N ILE A 68 6.93 3.08 9.30
CA ILE A 68 5.94 2.09 9.74
C ILE A 68 5.84 1.03 8.66
N VAL A 69 6.40 -0.15 8.92
CA VAL A 69 6.33 -1.30 8.00
C VAL A 69 5.35 -2.31 8.57
N TYR A 70 4.18 -2.43 7.95
CA TYR A 70 3.02 -3.11 8.51
C TYR A 70 2.41 -4.13 7.55
N LYS A 71 1.94 -5.25 8.08
CA LYS A 71 1.20 -6.27 7.34
C LYS A 71 -0.31 -6.09 7.45
N ASN A 72 -0.78 -5.60 8.60
CA ASN A 72 -2.20 -5.44 8.90
C ASN A 72 -2.49 -4.11 9.62
N ALA A 73 -3.76 -3.80 9.80
CA ALA A 73 -4.20 -2.53 10.39
C ALA A 73 -3.70 -2.30 11.83
N THR A 74 -3.48 -3.36 12.61
CA THR A 74 -2.98 -3.25 14.00
C THR A 74 -1.51 -2.82 14.02
N GLU A 75 -0.70 -3.32 13.10
CA GLU A 75 0.72 -2.95 12.97
C GLU A 75 0.90 -1.53 12.40
N ASN A 76 -0.12 -0.99 11.72
CA ASN A 76 -0.12 0.37 11.18
C ASN A 76 -0.48 1.38 12.28
N ILE A 77 0.42 1.56 13.24
CA ILE A 77 0.22 2.41 14.41
C ILE A 77 -0.12 3.86 14.06
N SER A 78 -0.87 4.54 14.93
CA SER A 78 -1.33 5.91 14.69
C SER A 78 -0.23 6.96 14.82
N ASP A 79 -0.39 8.11 14.13
CA ASP A 79 0.51 9.26 14.27
C ASP A 79 0.57 9.76 15.73
N ALA A 80 -0.55 9.68 16.47
CA ALA A 80 -0.58 10.03 17.87
C ALA A 80 0.31 9.12 18.73
N GLN A 81 0.34 7.81 18.44
CA GLN A 81 1.25 6.88 19.11
C GLN A 81 2.72 7.18 18.77
N ILE A 82 3.02 7.53 17.52
CA ILE A 82 4.35 7.97 17.10
C ILE A 82 4.76 9.24 17.85
N GLN A 83 3.87 10.23 17.94
CA GLN A 83 4.15 11.46 18.66
C GLN A 83 4.40 11.22 20.16
N SER A 84 3.70 10.26 20.78
CA SER A 84 3.94 9.89 22.18
C SER A 84 5.36 9.37 22.40
N GLN A 85 5.90 8.62 21.43
CA GLN A 85 7.29 8.15 21.48
C GLN A 85 8.29 9.31 21.40
N LEU A 86 8.06 10.27 20.51
CA LEU A 86 8.93 11.44 20.38
C LEU A 86 8.93 12.27 21.68
N ASN A 87 7.79 12.38 22.36
CA ASN A 87 7.70 13.04 23.65
C ASN A 87 8.58 12.33 24.70
N VAL A 88 8.48 11.00 24.78
CA VAL A 88 9.32 10.20 25.70
C VAL A 88 10.81 10.41 25.40
N LEU A 89 11.23 10.35 24.13
CA LEU A 89 12.62 10.57 23.76
C LEU A 89 13.11 11.96 24.21
N ASN A 90 12.29 12.99 24.00
CA ASN A 90 12.64 14.34 24.42
C ASN A 90 12.73 14.47 25.95
N GLU A 91 11.81 13.86 26.69
CA GLU A 91 11.83 13.84 28.15
C GLU A 91 13.06 13.11 28.68
N ASP A 92 13.38 11.93 28.16
CA ASP A 92 14.47 11.08 28.64
C ASP A 92 15.85 11.69 28.36
N PHE A 93 16.09 12.16 27.12
CA PHE A 93 17.36 12.72 26.71
C PHE A 93 17.61 14.15 27.24
N THR A 94 16.58 14.82 27.73
CA THR A 94 16.70 16.11 28.42
C THR A 94 16.56 15.99 29.94
N ARG A 95 16.36 14.76 30.46
CA ARG A 95 16.08 14.50 31.88
C ARG A 95 14.94 15.36 32.43
N SER A 96 13.88 15.55 31.62
CA SER A 96 12.63 16.21 32.02
C SER A 96 11.48 15.23 32.25
N ASN A 97 11.78 13.93 32.18
CA ASN A 97 10.85 12.84 32.45
C ASN A 97 10.27 12.94 33.87
N THR A 98 8.97 12.74 33.99
CA THR A 98 8.22 12.92 35.25
C THR A 98 8.66 11.99 36.37
N ASP A 99 9.32 10.89 36.07
CA ASP A 99 9.85 9.88 37.00
C ASP A 99 11.33 10.09 37.36
N ALA A 100 11.97 11.14 36.87
CA ALA A 100 13.37 11.48 37.20
C ALA A 100 13.63 11.62 38.71
N PHE A 101 12.61 11.98 39.48
CA PHE A 101 12.73 12.08 40.95
C PHE A 101 12.85 10.73 41.66
N ASN A 102 12.52 9.62 40.99
CA ASN A 102 12.68 8.26 41.51
C ASN A 102 14.13 7.78 41.48
N THR A 103 15.07 8.56 40.92
CA THR A 103 16.49 8.22 40.96
C THR A 103 16.99 8.16 42.40
N PRO A 104 17.60 7.07 42.86
CA PRO A 104 18.17 6.98 44.20
C PRO A 104 19.20 8.08 44.48
N THR A 105 19.24 8.54 45.74
CA THR A 105 20.09 9.66 46.16
C THR A 105 21.54 9.50 45.83
N ASP A 106 22.05 8.26 45.87
CA ASP A 106 23.46 7.91 45.61
C ASP A 106 23.84 8.19 44.16
N PHE A 107 22.89 8.11 43.24
CA PHE A 107 23.09 8.36 41.79
C PHE A 107 22.76 9.79 41.34
N LEU A 108 22.09 10.59 42.17
CA LEU A 108 21.76 11.98 41.82
C LEU A 108 22.96 12.83 41.38
N PRO A 109 24.18 12.66 41.96
CA PRO A 109 25.33 13.46 41.54
C PRO A 109 25.86 13.17 40.15
N ILE A 110 25.52 12.00 39.57
CA ILE A 110 26.10 11.51 38.32
C ILE A 110 25.10 11.43 37.18
N VAL A 111 23.79 11.57 37.44
CA VAL A 111 22.78 11.53 36.38
C VAL A 111 22.74 12.81 35.57
N ALA A 112 22.52 12.68 34.25
CA ALA A 112 22.74 13.74 33.30
C ALA A 112 21.49 14.11 32.47
N ASN A 113 21.47 15.37 32.04
CA ASN A 113 20.72 15.83 30.86
C ASN A 113 21.64 15.70 29.65
N ALA A 114 21.31 14.85 28.68
CA ALA A 114 22.12 14.63 27.47
C ALA A 114 22.09 15.84 26.52
N GLN A 115 21.18 16.80 26.69
CA GLN A 115 21.01 17.99 25.87
C GLN A 115 20.68 17.69 24.41
N ILE A 116 19.91 16.64 24.16
CA ILE A 116 19.46 16.21 22.84
C ILE A 116 17.94 16.25 22.81
N ASN A 117 17.39 16.84 21.77
CA ASN A 117 15.98 16.78 21.42
C ASN A 117 15.80 16.05 20.08
N PHE A 118 14.59 15.61 19.84
CA PHE A 118 14.18 14.94 18.60
C PHE A 118 12.95 15.63 18.01
N CYS A 119 12.91 15.79 16.70
CA CYS A 119 11.74 16.25 15.98
C CYS A 119 11.38 15.24 14.89
N LEU A 120 10.10 15.08 14.54
CA LEU A 120 9.77 14.48 13.24
C LEU A 120 10.32 15.38 12.13
N ALA A 121 10.88 14.77 11.10
CA ALA A 121 11.40 15.50 9.95
C ALA A 121 10.29 16.33 9.31
N MET A 122 10.56 17.61 9.04
CA MET A 122 9.67 18.56 8.38
C MET A 122 10.02 18.74 6.90
N GLN A 123 11.19 18.27 6.50
CA GLN A 123 11.60 18.18 5.11
C GLN A 123 12.36 16.87 4.84
N THR A 124 12.18 16.33 3.64
CA THR A 124 12.89 15.15 3.16
C THR A 124 14.36 15.47 2.87
N PRO A 125 15.23 14.49 2.61
CA PRO A 125 16.61 14.73 2.17
C PRO A 125 16.73 15.63 0.94
N ASN A 126 15.67 15.66 0.10
CA ASN A 126 15.60 16.49 -1.12
C ASN A 126 14.89 17.84 -0.88
N GLY A 127 14.61 18.23 0.36
CA GLY A 127 13.97 19.49 0.70
C GLY A 127 12.45 19.55 0.53
N LYS A 128 11.79 18.43 0.22
CA LYS A 128 10.32 18.37 0.14
C LYS A 128 9.68 18.47 1.52
N PRO A 129 8.51 19.13 1.66
CA PRO A 129 7.73 19.05 2.89
C PRO A 129 7.35 17.61 3.25
N THR A 130 7.37 17.29 4.54
CA THR A 130 6.98 15.98 5.06
C THR A 130 6.49 16.09 6.49
N ASN A 131 5.77 15.08 6.97
CA ASN A 131 5.47 14.91 8.40
C ASN A 131 6.46 13.95 9.10
N GLY A 132 7.50 13.49 8.40
CA GLY A 132 8.51 12.58 8.95
C GLY A 132 8.04 11.14 9.18
N ILE A 133 6.89 10.73 8.63
CA ILE A 133 6.32 9.40 8.78
C ILE A 133 6.16 8.75 7.41
N ILE A 134 6.75 7.57 7.23
CA ILE A 134 6.61 6.75 6.02
C ILE A 134 5.81 5.50 6.40
N ARG A 135 4.83 5.14 5.59
CA ARG A 135 3.99 3.96 5.79
C ARG A 135 4.14 3.00 4.62
N ARG A 136 4.59 1.77 4.91
CA ARG A 136 4.82 0.72 3.92
C ARG A 136 4.06 -0.54 4.28
N HIS A 137 3.18 -0.98 3.40
CA HIS A 137 2.57 -2.29 3.53
C HIS A 137 3.56 -3.38 3.12
N THR A 138 3.59 -4.49 3.88
CA THR A 138 4.46 -5.64 3.61
C THR A 138 3.67 -6.94 3.62
N THR A 139 4.22 -7.96 2.96
CA THR A 139 3.75 -9.35 3.05
C THR A 139 4.55 -10.19 4.06
N GLU A 140 5.65 -9.65 4.59
CA GLU A 140 6.48 -10.36 5.57
C GLU A 140 5.71 -10.54 6.88
N GLU A 141 5.87 -11.71 7.52
CA GLU A 141 5.23 -12.01 8.82
C GLU A 141 5.91 -11.29 9.97
N PHE A 142 7.22 -11.15 9.89
CA PHE A 142 8.07 -10.45 10.85
C PHE A 142 9.43 -10.17 10.21
N PHE A 143 10.20 -9.31 10.83
CA PHE A 143 11.59 -9.03 10.44
C PHE A 143 12.55 -9.60 11.49
N SER A 144 13.53 -10.38 11.01
CA SER A 144 14.49 -11.06 11.88
C SER A 144 15.68 -10.16 12.20
N LEU A 145 16.24 -10.34 13.39
CA LEU A 145 17.38 -9.59 13.92
C LEU A 145 18.59 -9.58 12.99
N LEU A 146 18.97 -10.73 12.44
CA LEU A 146 20.13 -10.86 11.54
C LEU A 146 19.76 -10.69 10.06
N GLY A 147 18.49 -10.44 9.75
CA GLY A 147 18.01 -10.18 8.40
C GLY A 147 18.16 -8.72 8.00
N ASN A 148 18.22 -8.48 6.68
CA ASN A 148 18.34 -7.13 6.12
C ASN A 148 17.08 -6.68 5.37
N LYS A 149 16.01 -7.49 5.30
CA LYS A 149 14.81 -7.17 4.52
C LYS A 149 14.16 -5.84 4.92
N ILE A 150 14.16 -5.52 6.22
CA ILE A 150 13.52 -4.31 6.77
C ILE A 150 14.08 -3.01 6.15
N TYR A 151 15.33 -3.01 5.69
CA TYR A 151 16.02 -1.84 5.19
C TYR A 151 15.84 -1.59 3.68
N TYR A 152 15.12 -2.46 2.94
CA TYR A 152 15.02 -2.37 1.49
C TYR A 152 13.57 -2.46 1.02
N ASP A 153 13.13 -1.45 0.25
CA ASP A 153 11.79 -1.41 -0.35
C ASP A 153 11.50 -2.65 -1.21
N SER A 154 12.50 -3.11 -1.97
CA SER A 154 12.39 -4.29 -2.85
C SER A 154 12.23 -5.62 -2.12
N LEU A 155 12.50 -5.65 -0.82
CA LEU A 155 12.41 -6.84 0.03
C LEU A 155 11.26 -6.77 1.04
N GLY A 156 10.32 -5.84 0.83
CA GLY A 156 9.15 -5.66 1.70
C GLY A 156 9.40 -4.79 2.94
N GLY A 157 10.55 -4.15 3.03
CA GLY A 157 10.90 -3.19 4.06
C GLY A 157 10.69 -1.74 3.63
N SER A 158 11.52 -0.82 4.16
CA SER A 158 11.52 0.59 3.80
C SER A 158 12.95 1.14 3.82
N SER A 159 13.38 1.72 2.70
CA SER A 159 14.75 2.24 2.56
C SER A 159 15.01 3.44 3.47
N ALA A 160 16.21 3.49 4.06
CA ALA A 160 16.63 4.58 4.92
C ALA A 160 16.68 5.91 4.19
N TRP A 161 16.33 7.00 4.88
CA TRP A 161 16.74 8.32 4.46
C TRP A 161 18.22 8.53 4.79
N ASN A 162 18.82 9.59 4.22
CA ASN A 162 20.23 9.93 4.44
C ASN A 162 20.61 9.83 5.94
N THR A 163 21.32 8.78 6.29
CA THR A 163 21.68 8.40 7.67
C THR A 163 22.71 9.34 8.32
N GLU A 164 23.38 10.17 7.53
CA GLU A 164 24.22 11.25 8.06
C GLU A 164 23.39 12.41 8.59
N LYS A 165 22.15 12.59 8.10
CA LYS A 165 21.30 13.76 8.39
C LYS A 165 20.06 13.44 9.22
N TYR A 166 19.63 12.18 9.24
CA TYR A 166 18.38 11.74 9.89
C TYR A 166 18.62 10.50 10.74
N LEU A 167 18.00 10.44 11.89
CA LEU A 167 17.80 9.20 12.61
C LEU A 167 16.62 8.45 11.96
N ASN A 168 16.89 7.28 11.37
CA ASN A 168 15.87 6.39 10.86
C ASN A 168 15.38 5.45 11.96
N ILE A 169 14.07 5.41 12.20
CA ILE A 169 13.43 4.47 13.13
C ILE A 169 12.43 3.62 12.35
N TRP A 170 12.66 2.32 12.27
CA TRP A 170 11.71 1.38 11.72
C TRP A 170 10.85 0.81 12.83
N VAL A 171 9.54 0.85 12.65
CA VAL A 171 8.55 0.24 13.52
C VAL A 171 7.86 -0.86 12.74
N CYS A 172 8.02 -2.09 13.19
CA CYS A 172 7.51 -3.27 12.48
C CYS A 172 7.25 -4.39 13.48
N LYS A 173 6.73 -5.52 13.00
CA LYS A 173 6.71 -6.75 13.78
C LYS A 173 8.09 -7.40 13.72
N THR A 174 8.74 -7.55 14.86
CA THR A 174 10.03 -8.24 14.99
C THR A 174 9.85 -9.73 15.23
N GLU A 175 10.93 -10.51 15.14
CA GLU A 175 10.92 -11.92 15.55
C GLU A 175 10.60 -12.06 17.05
N SER A 176 10.00 -13.19 17.41
CA SER A 176 9.52 -13.42 18.77
C SER A 176 10.61 -13.26 19.82
N GLY A 177 10.33 -12.45 20.84
CA GLY A 177 11.23 -12.22 21.98
C GLY A 177 12.17 -11.02 21.82
N ILE A 178 12.27 -10.41 20.62
CA ILE A 178 13.09 -9.22 20.37
C ILE A 178 12.21 -7.98 20.43
N LEU A 179 12.52 -7.03 21.32
CA LEU A 179 11.79 -5.77 21.45
C LEU A 179 12.32 -4.70 20.50
N GLY A 180 13.61 -4.76 20.17
CA GLY A 180 14.26 -3.84 19.27
C GLY A 180 15.75 -4.16 19.08
N TRP A 181 16.34 -3.44 18.15
CA TRP A 181 17.80 -3.38 17.95
C TRP A 181 18.19 -2.09 17.24
N SER A 182 19.45 -1.75 17.33
CA SER A 182 20.02 -0.61 16.63
C SER A 182 21.38 -0.93 16.03
N GLN A 183 21.82 -0.11 15.11
CA GLN A 183 23.16 -0.18 14.58
C GLN A 183 24.10 0.73 15.39
N PHE A 184 25.11 0.12 16.01
CA PHE A 184 26.21 0.89 16.60
C PHE A 184 26.98 1.70 15.56
N PRO A 185 27.61 2.81 15.92
CA PRO A 185 28.56 3.48 15.04
C PRO A 185 29.62 2.51 14.51
N SER A 186 29.86 2.50 13.21
CA SER A 186 30.71 1.52 12.49
C SER A 186 30.30 0.04 12.61
N GLY A 187 29.06 -0.25 13.03
CA GLY A 187 28.56 -1.60 13.25
C GLY A 187 27.68 -2.17 12.13
N GLY A 188 27.70 -1.60 10.97
CA GLY A 188 26.90 -2.01 9.80
C GLY A 188 27.11 -1.08 8.61
N ASP A 189 26.42 -1.38 7.51
CA ASP A 189 26.43 -0.58 6.30
C ASP A 189 25.60 0.72 6.48
N PRO A 190 25.90 1.81 5.75
CA PRO A 190 25.17 3.08 5.87
C PRO A 190 23.66 2.94 5.64
N GLU A 191 23.24 2.08 4.72
CA GLU A 191 21.82 1.87 4.37
C GLU A 191 21.03 1.18 5.48
N THR A 192 21.71 0.56 6.46
CA THR A 192 21.08 -0.13 7.59
C THR A 192 21.21 0.65 8.90
N ASP A 193 21.76 1.88 8.85
CA ASP A 193 22.01 2.69 10.06
C ASP A 193 20.72 3.31 10.59
N GLY A 194 20.35 2.90 11.80
CA GLY A 194 19.17 3.36 12.52
C GLY A 194 18.76 2.41 13.63
N VAL A 195 17.47 2.50 13.98
CA VAL A 195 16.88 1.80 15.12
C VAL A 195 15.62 1.07 14.68
N ILE A 196 15.46 -0.17 15.09
CA ILE A 196 14.27 -0.99 14.83
C ILE A 196 13.57 -1.27 16.15
N ILE A 197 12.26 -1.04 16.21
CA ILE A 197 11.43 -1.28 17.40
C ILE A 197 10.21 -2.11 16.99
N ASP A 198 9.89 -3.10 17.81
CA ASP A 198 8.63 -3.82 17.66
C ASP A 198 7.44 -2.88 17.90
N PHE A 199 6.42 -2.96 17.03
CA PHE A 199 5.26 -2.07 17.09
C PHE A 199 4.46 -2.15 18.40
N GLU A 200 4.61 -3.25 19.17
CA GLU A 200 4.01 -3.45 20.48
C GLU A 200 4.84 -2.83 21.64
N HIS A 201 6.01 -2.22 21.33
CA HIS A 201 6.92 -1.61 22.30
C HIS A 201 7.34 -0.18 21.92
N PHE A 202 6.55 0.46 21.06
CA PHE A 202 6.78 1.83 20.56
C PHE A 202 5.67 2.77 21.02
N GLY A 203 6.03 3.87 21.69
CA GLY A 203 5.07 4.83 22.25
C GLY A 203 4.51 4.45 23.63
N THR A 204 3.48 5.17 24.09
CA THR A 204 2.95 5.04 25.45
C THR A 204 1.49 4.55 25.51
N PHE A 205 0.86 4.32 24.38
CA PHE A 205 -0.52 3.82 24.25
C PHE A 205 -0.72 3.11 22.91
N GLY A 206 -1.96 2.77 22.57
CA GLY A 206 -2.30 2.08 21.32
C GLY A 206 -1.91 0.62 21.39
N THR A 207 -0.90 0.19 20.61
CA THR A 207 -0.41 -1.19 20.60
C THR A 207 0.64 -1.47 21.68
N ALA A 208 1.13 -0.45 22.38
CA ALA A 208 2.19 -0.60 23.38
C ALA A 208 1.76 -1.52 24.54
N LYS A 209 2.58 -2.54 24.86
CA LYS A 209 2.28 -3.60 25.82
C LYS A 209 3.12 -3.52 27.09
N TYR A 210 2.46 -3.66 28.24
CA TYR A 210 3.12 -3.82 29.54
C TYR A 210 4.01 -5.08 29.53
N PRO A 211 5.23 -5.03 30.15
CA PRO A 211 5.77 -3.96 30.99
C PRO A 211 6.65 -2.94 30.25
N TYR A 212 6.76 -3.02 28.92
CA TYR A 212 7.61 -2.17 28.06
C TYR A 212 6.76 -1.23 27.20
N ASN A 213 5.83 -0.52 27.85
CA ASN A 213 4.80 0.29 27.21
C ASN A 213 4.89 1.80 27.52
N LEU A 214 6.03 2.26 28.02
CA LEU A 214 6.27 3.68 28.28
C LEU A 214 7.34 4.29 27.36
N GLY A 215 7.66 3.60 26.24
CA GLY A 215 8.56 4.09 25.20
C GLY A 215 10.05 3.96 25.50
N ARG A 216 10.44 3.29 26.60
CA ARG A 216 11.83 3.19 27.02
C ARG A 216 12.65 2.18 26.20
N THR A 217 12.00 1.30 25.44
CA THR A 217 12.68 0.47 24.45
C THR A 217 13.37 1.35 23.40
N ALA A 218 12.69 2.36 22.83
CA ALA A 218 13.32 3.24 21.86
C ALA A 218 14.44 4.10 22.48
N THR A 219 14.27 4.58 23.72
CA THR A 219 15.32 5.30 24.45
C THR A 219 16.59 4.44 24.62
N HIS A 220 16.41 3.16 24.96
CA HIS A 220 17.49 2.18 25.10
C HIS A 220 18.20 1.94 23.75
N GLU A 221 17.48 1.65 22.69
CA GLU A 221 18.06 1.36 21.37
C GLU A 221 18.78 2.58 20.78
N ILE A 222 18.25 3.79 20.99
CA ILE A 222 18.92 5.04 20.59
C ILE A 222 20.20 5.26 21.43
N GLY A 223 20.22 4.81 22.68
CA GLY A 223 21.46 4.75 23.47
C GLY A 223 22.56 3.94 22.79
N HIS A 224 22.27 2.75 22.30
CA HIS A 224 23.21 1.93 21.52
C HIS A 224 23.57 2.60 20.18
N TRP A 225 22.60 3.19 19.49
CA TRP A 225 22.87 3.94 18.28
C TRP A 225 23.87 5.09 18.51
N PHE A 226 23.89 5.66 19.73
CA PHE A 226 24.88 6.63 20.17
C PHE A 226 26.11 6.02 20.85
N ASN A 227 26.36 4.74 20.71
CA ASN A 227 27.55 4.07 21.23
C ASN A 227 27.54 3.71 22.73
N LEU A 228 26.37 3.65 23.38
CA LEU A 228 26.29 3.12 24.73
C LEU A 228 26.21 1.59 24.72
N PHE A 229 26.85 0.94 25.68
CA PHE A 229 26.72 -0.48 25.96
C PHE A 229 25.77 -0.72 27.12
N HIS A 230 25.37 -1.98 27.33
CA HIS A 230 24.65 -2.38 28.53
C HIS A 230 25.57 -2.22 29.75
N LEU A 231 25.01 -1.90 30.92
CA LEU A 231 25.78 -1.64 32.14
C LEU A 231 26.64 -2.85 32.60
N TRP A 232 26.18 -4.07 32.31
CA TRP A 232 26.97 -5.29 32.64
C TRP A 232 28.01 -5.63 31.56
N GLY A 233 28.17 -4.77 30.52
CA GLY A 233 29.16 -4.97 29.45
C GLY A 233 29.00 -6.30 28.69
N ASP A 234 27.79 -6.89 28.70
CA ASP A 234 27.44 -8.18 28.08
C ASP A 234 28.29 -9.37 28.57
N ASN A 235 28.85 -9.25 29.76
CA ASN A 235 29.59 -10.28 30.48
C ASN A 235 29.30 -10.20 31.98
N ASN A 236 29.54 -11.28 32.70
CA ASN A 236 29.43 -11.27 34.15
C ASN A 236 30.44 -10.26 34.75
N CYS A 237 29.93 -9.26 35.47
CA CYS A 237 30.70 -8.13 35.99
C CYS A 237 31.57 -7.44 34.90
N GLY A 238 31.01 -7.29 33.69
CA GLY A 238 31.72 -6.69 32.56
C GLY A 238 31.82 -5.17 32.68
N ASN A 239 32.31 -4.53 31.62
CA ASN A 239 32.57 -3.10 31.57
C ASN A 239 31.83 -2.48 30.38
N ASP A 240 30.99 -1.47 30.62
CA ASP A 240 30.27 -0.70 29.62
C ASP A 240 31.07 0.49 29.04
N TRP A 241 32.36 0.60 29.43
CA TRP A 241 33.26 1.67 29.03
C TRP A 241 32.83 3.07 29.54
N VAL A 242 32.09 3.12 30.66
CA VAL A 242 31.67 4.34 31.33
C VAL A 242 32.09 4.27 32.79
N ASN A 243 32.82 5.28 33.26
CA ASN A 243 33.47 5.22 34.57
C ASN A 243 32.53 5.53 35.75
N ASP A 244 31.39 6.17 35.51
CA ASP A 244 30.43 6.59 36.54
C ASP A 244 29.24 5.66 36.68
N THR A 245 29.16 4.60 35.86
CA THR A 245 28.22 3.49 36.03
C THR A 245 28.84 2.41 36.94
N PRO A 246 28.08 1.88 37.91
CA PRO A 246 28.56 0.76 38.73
C PRO A 246 28.69 -0.50 37.87
N ILE A 247 29.80 -1.28 38.06
CA ILE A 247 29.93 -2.60 37.46
C ILE A 247 28.83 -3.48 38.05
N GLN A 248 28.02 -4.13 37.22
CA GLN A 248 26.95 -5.06 37.65
C GLN A 248 27.11 -6.45 37.03
N GLU A 249 26.52 -7.47 37.66
CA GLU A 249 26.73 -8.87 37.31
C GLU A 249 26.10 -9.22 35.96
N GLN A 250 24.88 -8.76 35.73
CA GLN A 250 24.05 -9.08 34.56
C GLN A 250 22.92 -8.07 34.44
N ALA A 251 22.05 -8.25 33.43
CA ALA A 251 20.84 -7.47 33.28
C ALA A 251 19.91 -7.58 34.51
N ASN A 252 19.33 -6.47 34.91
CA ASN A 252 18.26 -6.46 35.89
C ASN A 252 16.88 -6.54 35.19
N PHE A 253 16.01 -7.42 35.63
CA PHE A 253 14.64 -7.58 35.12
C PHE A 253 13.62 -7.19 36.19
N GLY A 254 12.45 -6.76 35.74
CA GLY A 254 11.40 -6.24 36.61
C GLY A 254 11.80 -4.90 37.23
N CYS A 255 11.18 -4.52 38.35
CA CYS A 255 11.55 -3.34 39.12
C CYS A 255 12.30 -3.74 40.39
N LYS A 256 13.55 -3.36 40.52
CA LYS A 256 14.36 -3.66 41.71
C LYS A 256 14.17 -2.59 42.79
N MET A 257 14.53 -2.90 44.00
CA MET A 257 14.62 -1.94 45.11
C MET A 257 16.09 -1.59 45.38
N HIS A 258 16.37 -0.30 45.51
CA HIS A 258 17.70 0.17 45.88
C HIS A 258 17.92 0.03 47.41
N PRO A 259 19.12 -0.41 47.85
CA PRO A 259 20.24 -0.88 47.06
C PRO A 259 20.08 -2.33 46.58
N HIS A 260 20.30 -2.55 45.27
CA HIS A 260 20.45 -3.89 44.70
C HIS A 260 21.91 -4.09 44.33
N THR A 261 22.64 -4.86 45.12
CA THR A 261 24.09 -4.96 45.01
C THR A 261 24.55 -6.18 44.24
N SER A 262 25.53 -6.01 43.34
CA SER A 262 26.23 -7.08 42.65
C SER A 262 27.70 -6.69 42.45
N CYS A 263 28.56 -7.60 42.06
CA CYS A 263 29.99 -7.33 41.72
C CYS A 263 30.74 -6.44 42.74
N SER A 264 30.38 -6.54 44.02
CA SER A 264 30.98 -5.71 45.11
C SER A 264 30.70 -4.20 44.97
N ASN A 265 29.67 -3.80 44.19
CA ASN A 265 29.24 -2.42 44.13
C ASN A 265 28.34 -2.06 45.34
N SER A 266 28.01 -0.76 45.49
CA SER A 266 27.09 -0.27 46.52
C SER A 266 25.62 -0.33 46.10
N GLY A 267 25.35 -0.65 44.87
CA GLY A 267 24.04 -0.79 44.26
C GLY A 267 24.14 -0.72 42.75
N ASP A 268 23.48 -1.65 42.04
CA ASP A 268 23.31 -1.61 40.59
C ASP A 268 22.47 -0.38 40.19
N MET A 269 22.80 0.23 39.06
CA MET A 269 22.06 1.36 38.54
C MET A 269 20.89 0.88 37.66
N PHE A 270 20.05 -0.01 38.21
CA PHE A 270 18.95 -0.68 37.50
C PHE A 270 17.92 0.27 36.87
N MET A 271 17.89 1.57 37.30
CA MET A 271 17.04 2.61 36.73
C MET A 271 17.66 3.29 35.49
N ASN A 272 18.84 2.90 35.08
CA ASN A 272 19.48 3.44 33.89
C ASN A 272 18.79 2.90 32.63
N PHE A 273 18.64 3.75 31.60
CA PHE A 273 18.00 3.36 30.32
C PHE A 273 18.74 2.24 29.58
N MET A 274 20.00 1.96 29.91
CA MET A 274 20.80 0.88 29.33
C MET A 274 20.74 -0.44 30.12
N ASP A 275 19.81 -0.59 31.07
CA ASP A 275 19.48 -1.87 31.73
C ASP A 275 18.21 -2.48 31.12
N TYR A 276 17.77 -3.64 31.64
CA TYR A 276 16.61 -4.41 31.14
C TYR A 276 15.40 -4.39 32.08
N THR A 277 15.34 -3.45 33.02
CA THR A 277 14.19 -3.29 33.90
C THR A 277 12.95 -2.86 33.13
N ASN A 278 11.77 -3.01 33.77
CA ASN A 278 10.52 -2.53 33.21
C ASN A 278 10.59 -1.02 32.96
N ASP A 279 9.92 -0.54 31.92
CA ASP A 279 9.93 0.88 31.55
C ASP A 279 9.61 1.82 32.73
N ALA A 280 8.67 1.43 33.59
CA ALA A 280 8.26 2.21 34.76
C ALA A 280 9.36 2.42 35.81
N CYS A 281 10.50 1.73 35.69
CA CYS A 281 11.60 1.80 36.64
C CYS A 281 12.86 2.46 36.06
N MET A 282 12.85 2.74 34.75
CA MET A 282 13.94 3.42 34.05
C MET A 282 13.72 4.93 34.05
N ASN A 283 14.76 5.70 34.39
CA ASN A 283 14.60 7.15 34.48
C ASN A 283 15.86 7.99 34.19
N SER A 284 17.02 7.42 33.85
CA SER A 284 18.25 8.21 33.75
C SER A 284 19.35 7.63 32.86
N PHE A 285 20.14 8.56 32.29
CA PHE A 285 21.51 8.35 31.83
C PHE A 285 22.49 9.01 32.83
N THR A 286 23.80 8.69 32.71
CA THR A 286 24.88 9.31 33.51
C THR A 286 25.64 10.39 32.72
N GLU A 287 26.46 11.20 33.42
CA GLU A 287 27.35 12.18 32.78
C GLU A 287 28.41 11.48 31.90
N GLY A 288 28.91 10.32 32.31
CA GLY A 288 29.81 9.49 31.48
C GLY A 288 29.12 8.99 30.21
N GLN A 289 27.89 8.52 30.31
CA GLN A 289 27.10 8.12 29.15
C GLN A 289 26.83 9.31 28.22
N LYS A 290 26.51 10.49 28.74
CA LYS A 290 26.38 11.72 27.97
C LYS A 290 27.67 12.06 27.21
N ASN A 291 28.82 11.98 27.86
CA ASN A 291 30.11 12.20 27.20
C ASN A 291 30.30 11.23 26.03
N ARG A 292 29.96 9.97 26.21
CA ARG A 292 30.06 8.92 25.18
C ARG A 292 29.09 9.18 24.01
N ILE A 293 27.84 9.57 24.29
CA ILE A 293 26.86 10.00 23.28
C ILE A 293 27.43 11.14 22.42
N TRP A 294 27.95 12.19 23.06
CA TRP A 294 28.47 13.37 22.35
C TRP A 294 29.78 13.08 21.61
N ALA A 295 30.60 12.16 22.08
CA ALA A 295 31.75 11.67 21.34
C ALA A 295 31.30 11.02 20.03
N SER A 296 30.28 10.17 20.08
CA SER A 296 29.69 9.52 18.90
C SER A 296 29.11 10.56 17.92
N ILE A 297 28.32 11.53 18.40
CA ILE A 297 27.76 12.58 17.56
C ILE A 297 28.86 13.41 16.90
N SER A 298 29.90 13.80 17.65
CA SER A 298 30.95 14.71 17.16
C SER A 298 31.96 14.05 16.22
N SER A 299 32.11 12.73 16.25
CA SER A 299 33.09 11.98 15.45
C SER A 299 32.44 11.16 14.33
N TRP A 300 31.35 10.46 14.60
CA TRP A 300 30.73 9.53 13.66
C TRP A 300 29.44 10.08 13.03
N ARG A 301 28.61 10.79 13.83
CA ARG A 301 27.29 11.30 13.40
C ARG A 301 27.27 12.82 13.25
N ILE A 302 28.41 13.41 12.90
CA ILE A 302 28.59 14.87 12.83
C ILE A 302 27.62 15.55 11.85
N GLY A 303 27.18 14.83 10.83
CA GLY A 303 26.19 15.30 9.86
C GLY A 303 24.87 15.71 10.48
N LEU A 304 24.46 15.10 11.61
CA LEU A 304 23.24 15.44 12.36
C LEU A 304 23.27 16.88 12.86
N LEU A 305 24.42 17.40 13.23
CA LEU A 305 24.59 18.78 13.74
C LEU A 305 24.36 19.85 12.67
N THR A 306 24.35 19.47 11.41
CA THR A 306 24.15 20.37 10.26
C THR A 306 22.92 20.00 9.44
N SER A 307 22.04 19.15 10.02
CA SER A 307 20.80 18.77 9.35
C SER A 307 19.76 19.89 9.42
N ASN A 308 19.08 20.13 8.31
CA ASN A 308 17.94 21.03 8.24
C ASN A 308 16.61 20.29 8.41
N GLY A 309 16.64 18.99 8.71
CA GLY A 309 15.45 18.13 8.75
C GLY A 309 14.36 18.60 9.70
N CYS A 310 14.71 19.31 10.79
CA CYS A 310 13.76 19.91 11.73
C CYS A 310 13.25 21.30 11.32
N SER A 311 13.75 21.88 10.24
CA SER A 311 13.24 23.14 9.70
C SER A 311 12.14 22.87 8.68
N PRO A 312 11.07 23.68 8.65
CA PRO A 312 10.08 23.58 7.58
C PRO A 312 10.75 23.71 6.22
N ALA A 313 10.29 22.93 5.24
CA ALA A 313 10.72 23.12 3.87
C ALA A 313 10.36 24.53 3.39
N THR A 314 11.22 25.12 2.58
CA THR A 314 10.92 26.42 1.97
C THR A 314 9.80 26.20 0.94
N ILE A 315 8.62 26.74 1.20
CA ILE A 315 7.50 26.67 0.26
C ILE A 315 7.69 27.75 -0.81
N ALA A 316 7.75 27.33 -2.06
CA ALA A 316 7.80 28.27 -3.20
C ALA A 316 6.48 29.03 -3.35
N ASN A 317 6.51 30.21 -3.99
CA ASN A 317 5.29 30.93 -4.34
C ASN A 317 4.49 30.17 -5.41
N SER A 318 5.18 29.63 -6.40
CA SER A 318 4.62 28.79 -7.46
C SER A 318 5.29 27.42 -7.38
N ASP A 319 4.52 26.40 -7.06
CA ASP A 319 4.97 25.02 -6.90
C ASP A 319 3.72 24.12 -7.09
N ALA A 320 3.79 23.22 -8.06
CA ALA A 320 2.71 22.31 -8.38
C ALA A 320 3.28 20.93 -8.67
N GLY A 321 2.63 19.87 -8.21
CA GLY A 321 3.12 18.52 -8.42
C GLY A 321 2.02 17.49 -8.59
N ILE A 322 2.40 16.35 -9.16
CA ILE A 322 1.53 15.17 -9.27
C ILE A 322 1.73 14.32 -8.02
N ILE A 323 0.69 14.15 -7.21
CA ILE A 323 0.79 13.35 -5.98
C ILE A 323 0.46 11.88 -6.19
N SER A 324 -0.30 11.55 -7.25
CA SER A 324 -0.60 10.16 -7.60
C SER A 324 -1.15 10.03 -9.02
N ILE A 325 -0.93 8.87 -9.60
CA ILE A 325 -1.59 8.38 -10.80
C ILE A 325 -2.63 7.35 -10.34
N ILE A 326 -3.92 7.66 -10.54
CA ILE A 326 -5.05 6.80 -10.13
C ILE A 326 -5.27 5.71 -11.17
N GLU A 327 -5.20 6.10 -12.46
CA GLU A 327 -5.35 5.22 -13.62
C GLU A 327 -4.29 5.59 -14.66
N PRO A 328 -3.67 4.58 -15.29
CA PRO A 328 -3.83 3.14 -15.10
C PRO A 328 -3.29 2.68 -13.74
N ASN A 329 -3.75 1.52 -13.25
CA ASN A 329 -3.26 0.93 -12.02
C ASN A 329 -3.01 -0.59 -12.20
N ASN A 330 -2.37 -1.23 -11.23
CA ASN A 330 -2.04 -2.66 -11.28
C ASN A 330 -3.15 -3.57 -10.71
N LEU A 331 -4.26 -2.98 -10.22
CA LEU A 331 -5.37 -3.74 -9.62
C LEU A 331 -6.40 -4.15 -10.66
N ASN A 332 -6.51 -3.38 -11.76
CA ASN A 332 -7.47 -3.60 -12.83
C ASN A 332 -6.76 -3.94 -14.13
N SER A 333 -7.40 -4.74 -14.97
CA SER A 333 -6.92 -4.99 -16.32
C SER A 333 -7.07 -3.74 -17.17
N ASN A 334 -5.95 -3.13 -17.58
CA ASN A 334 -5.94 -1.98 -18.46
C ASN A 334 -5.93 -2.44 -19.93
N CYS A 335 -6.69 -1.77 -20.78
CA CYS A 335 -6.60 -1.97 -22.22
C CYS A 335 -5.35 -1.28 -22.79
N ALA A 336 -4.72 -1.92 -23.78
CA ALA A 336 -3.44 -1.46 -24.31
C ALA A 336 -3.51 -0.09 -25.01
N SER A 337 -4.64 0.27 -25.63
CA SER A 337 -4.75 1.52 -26.38
C SER A 337 -6.21 1.87 -26.68
N PRO A 338 -6.62 3.14 -26.56
CA PRO A 338 -5.86 4.23 -25.91
C PRO A 338 -5.94 4.16 -24.38
N ILE A 339 -4.87 4.56 -23.70
CA ILE A 339 -4.79 4.68 -22.24
C ILE A 339 -5.11 6.14 -21.90
N TYR A 340 -6.05 6.37 -20.98
CA TYR A 340 -6.43 7.69 -20.49
C TYR A 340 -5.98 7.85 -19.03
N PRO A 341 -4.80 8.46 -18.77
CA PRO A 341 -4.31 8.60 -17.41
C PRO A 341 -5.22 9.51 -16.59
N LYS A 342 -5.53 9.09 -15.36
CA LYS A 342 -6.23 9.89 -14.35
C LYS A 342 -5.26 10.22 -13.22
N VAL A 343 -5.02 11.50 -13.01
CA VAL A 343 -3.98 11.99 -12.11
C VAL A 343 -4.53 12.93 -11.07
N VAL A 344 -3.80 13.06 -9.95
CA VAL A 344 -4.10 14.01 -8.89
C VAL A 344 -3.01 15.07 -8.86
N LEU A 345 -3.39 16.29 -9.21
CA LEU A 345 -2.57 17.50 -9.12
C LEU A 345 -2.71 18.12 -7.74
N LYS A 346 -1.65 18.68 -7.20
CA LYS A 346 -1.65 19.44 -5.95
C LYS A 346 -0.92 20.76 -6.13
N ASN A 347 -1.47 21.83 -5.53
CA ASN A 347 -0.77 23.09 -5.34
C ASN A 347 0.06 23.05 -4.04
N TYR A 348 1.36 23.00 -4.16
CA TYR A 348 2.30 23.12 -3.04
C TYR A 348 2.73 24.56 -2.80
N GLY A 349 2.53 25.46 -3.77
CA GLY A 349 2.87 26.86 -3.71
C GLY A 349 2.00 27.67 -2.75
N THR A 350 2.48 28.82 -2.33
CA THR A 350 1.72 29.76 -1.46
C THR A 350 0.69 30.58 -2.23
N THR A 351 0.86 30.72 -3.56
CA THR A 351 -0.12 31.40 -4.44
C THR A 351 -1.12 30.41 -4.99
N THR A 352 -2.36 30.88 -5.21
CA THR A 352 -3.39 30.09 -5.88
C THR A 352 -2.88 29.63 -7.24
N LEU A 353 -2.92 28.33 -7.50
CA LEU A 353 -2.57 27.73 -8.81
C LEU A 353 -3.77 27.89 -9.75
N ASN A 354 -3.58 28.63 -10.82
CA ASN A 354 -4.60 28.84 -11.85
C ASN A 354 -4.31 28.06 -13.13
N THR A 355 -3.03 27.87 -13.45
CA THR A 355 -2.61 27.16 -14.67
C THR A 355 -1.36 26.34 -14.39
N VAL A 356 -1.28 25.17 -15.01
CA VAL A 356 -0.04 24.36 -15.05
C VAL A 356 -0.06 23.48 -16.31
N ILE A 357 1.10 23.24 -16.89
CA ILE A 357 1.25 22.32 -18.02
C ILE A 357 1.61 20.94 -17.44
N ILE A 358 0.84 19.93 -17.84
CA ILE A 358 1.12 18.54 -17.52
C ILE A 358 1.84 17.91 -18.71
N LYS A 359 3.04 17.44 -18.49
CA LYS A 359 3.85 16.69 -19.44
C LYS A 359 3.74 15.21 -19.09
N TYR A 360 3.52 14.35 -20.08
CA TYR A 360 3.40 12.92 -19.84
C TYR A 360 3.81 12.08 -21.04
N ASN A 361 4.32 10.87 -20.80
CA ASN A 361 4.72 9.92 -21.84
C ASN A 361 4.61 8.47 -21.35
N ILE A 362 4.57 7.53 -22.29
CA ILE A 362 4.66 6.09 -22.03
C ILE A 362 5.98 5.55 -22.58
N ASN A 363 6.70 4.78 -21.76
CA ASN A 363 7.95 4.08 -22.12
C ASN A 363 9.02 5.00 -22.71
N GLY A 364 9.07 6.27 -22.27
CA GLY A 364 9.99 7.27 -22.80
C GLY A 364 9.76 7.64 -24.28
N SER A 365 8.55 7.40 -24.80
CA SER A 365 8.12 7.84 -26.13
C SER A 365 8.01 9.38 -26.21
N ASN A 366 7.45 9.90 -27.32
CA ASN A 366 7.23 11.35 -27.45
C ASN A 366 6.43 11.90 -26.26
N ASP A 367 6.86 13.05 -25.76
CA ASP A 367 6.15 13.77 -24.71
C ASP A 367 4.85 14.39 -25.25
N TYR A 368 3.79 14.22 -24.47
CA TYR A 368 2.50 14.89 -24.65
C TYR A 368 2.37 15.99 -23.62
N TYR A 369 1.61 17.02 -23.96
CA TYR A 369 1.40 18.20 -23.12
C TYR A 369 -0.08 18.53 -23.04
N GLN A 370 -0.58 18.73 -21.84
CA GLN A 370 -1.96 19.17 -21.60
C GLN A 370 -1.96 20.29 -20.56
N SER A 371 -2.63 21.39 -20.86
CA SER A 371 -2.80 22.48 -19.89
C SER A 371 -3.93 22.14 -18.94
N TRP A 372 -3.69 22.25 -17.66
CA TRP A 372 -4.70 22.31 -16.63
C TRP A 372 -5.01 23.78 -16.30
N ASN A 373 -6.30 24.12 -16.17
CA ASN A 373 -6.77 25.44 -15.77
C ASN A 373 -7.82 25.28 -14.69
N GLY A 374 -7.66 26.00 -13.58
CA GLY A 374 -8.56 25.88 -12.43
C GLY A 374 -8.28 26.95 -11.38
N SER A 375 -8.53 26.62 -10.12
CA SER A 375 -8.21 27.46 -8.96
C SER A 375 -7.98 26.54 -7.77
N LEU A 376 -6.72 26.31 -7.43
CA LEU A 376 -6.34 25.53 -6.25
C LEU A 376 -5.58 26.43 -5.27
N ASN A 377 -6.10 26.59 -4.07
CA ASN A 377 -5.36 27.22 -2.99
C ASN A 377 -4.23 26.33 -2.48
N ASN A 378 -3.35 26.87 -1.63
CA ASN A 378 -2.27 26.10 -1.03
C ASN A 378 -2.78 24.78 -0.41
N ASN A 379 -2.14 23.67 -0.74
CA ASN A 379 -2.47 22.29 -0.36
C ASN A 379 -3.77 21.70 -0.92
N GLU A 380 -4.53 22.42 -1.73
CA GLU A 380 -5.68 21.84 -2.44
C GLU A 380 -5.24 20.94 -3.60
N THR A 381 -6.11 20.03 -3.97
CA THR A 381 -5.90 19.04 -5.04
C THR A 381 -7.04 19.04 -6.03
N ASP A 382 -6.74 18.65 -7.27
CA ASP A 382 -7.73 18.35 -8.30
C ASP A 382 -7.42 17.02 -8.97
N THR A 383 -8.47 16.32 -9.39
CA THR A 383 -8.36 15.02 -10.06
C THR A 383 -8.96 15.10 -11.45
N PHE A 384 -8.18 14.83 -12.49
CA PHE A 384 -8.65 14.96 -13.88
C PHE A 384 -8.03 13.92 -14.80
N LEU A 385 -8.63 13.78 -15.99
CA LEU A 385 -8.16 12.88 -17.05
C LEU A 385 -7.22 13.60 -18.00
N LEU A 386 -6.15 12.91 -18.38
CA LEU A 386 -5.28 13.32 -19.48
C LEU A 386 -5.80 12.75 -20.81
N SER A 387 -5.39 13.37 -21.92
CA SER A 387 -5.69 12.88 -23.25
C SER A 387 -5.09 11.49 -23.47
N GLY A 388 -5.77 10.69 -24.30
CA GLY A 388 -5.40 9.30 -24.52
C GLY A 388 -4.03 9.13 -25.16
N LEU A 389 -3.28 8.15 -24.64
CA LEU A 389 -1.98 7.71 -25.14
C LEU A 389 -2.10 6.41 -25.89
N ALA A 390 -1.51 6.33 -27.08
CA ALA A 390 -1.35 5.04 -27.76
C ALA A 390 -0.16 4.29 -27.17
N SER A 391 -0.32 3.00 -26.91
CA SER A 391 0.75 2.14 -26.44
C SER A 391 0.76 0.81 -27.17
N THR A 392 1.90 0.16 -27.19
CA THR A 392 2.09 -1.19 -27.73
C THR A 392 2.86 -2.02 -26.70
N GLY A 393 2.51 -3.29 -26.55
CA GLY A 393 3.12 -4.17 -25.56
C GLY A 393 2.20 -4.44 -24.38
N THR A 394 2.71 -5.15 -23.39
CA THR A 394 1.95 -5.62 -22.22
C THR A 394 2.39 -5.00 -20.90
N THR A 395 3.57 -4.38 -20.88
CA THR A 395 4.11 -3.69 -19.69
C THR A 395 4.54 -2.30 -20.09
N HIS A 396 4.15 -1.31 -19.30
CA HIS A 396 4.34 0.11 -19.59
C HIS A 396 4.84 0.85 -18.37
N LEU A 397 5.69 1.85 -18.61
CA LEU A 397 6.05 2.88 -17.64
C LEU A 397 5.39 4.19 -18.08
N LEU A 398 4.43 4.68 -17.32
CA LEU A 398 3.85 6.02 -17.50
C LEU A 398 4.60 7.00 -16.60
N ASN A 399 5.11 8.09 -17.18
CA ASN A 399 5.66 9.22 -16.45
C ASN A 399 4.73 10.42 -16.64
N VAL A 400 4.47 11.16 -15.57
CA VAL A 400 3.65 12.38 -15.58
C VAL A 400 4.37 13.42 -14.75
N SER A 401 4.50 14.64 -15.27
CA SER A 401 5.14 15.75 -14.56
C SER A 401 4.44 17.08 -14.78
N THR A 402 4.60 18.00 -13.84
CA THR A 402 4.13 19.40 -13.95
C THR A 402 5.22 20.28 -14.53
N ILE A 403 4.83 21.34 -15.24
CA ILE A 403 5.74 22.34 -15.80
C ILE A 403 5.10 23.73 -15.68
N SER A 404 5.89 24.71 -15.28
CA SER A 404 5.55 26.13 -15.32
C SER A 404 4.23 26.48 -14.60
N PRO A 405 4.08 26.19 -13.31
CA PRO A 405 2.90 26.59 -12.54
C PRO A 405 2.70 28.11 -12.58
N ASN A 406 1.51 28.54 -12.96
CA ASN A 406 1.17 29.96 -13.21
C ASN A 406 2.14 30.69 -14.15
N ASN A 407 2.71 29.99 -15.12
CA ASN A 407 3.76 30.48 -16.04
C ASN A 407 5.06 30.93 -15.33
N ASN A 408 5.31 30.47 -14.12
CA ASN A 408 6.54 30.72 -13.38
C ASN A 408 7.44 29.49 -13.39
N ILE A 409 8.70 29.68 -12.96
CA ILE A 409 9.61 28.57 -12.70
C ILE A 409 9.15 27.85 -11.43
N ASP A 410 8.98 26.54 -11.52
CA ASP A 410 8.88 25.71 -10.33
C ASP A 410 10.29 25.51 -9.75
N ILE A 411 10.51 25.98 -8.53
CA ILE A 411 11.83 25.87 -7.87
C ILE A 411 11.98 24.56 -7.10
N ASN A 412 10.90 23.78 -6.98
CA ASN A 412 10.88 22.52 -6.27
C ASN A 412 10.59 21.34 -7.23
N ALA A 413 11.41 21.18 -8.23
CA ALA A 413 11.28 20.11 -9.23
C ALA A 413 11.20 18.68 -8.66
N SER A 414 11.35 18.53 -7.35
CA SER A 414 11.35 17.20 -6.70
C SER A 414 9.95 16.64 -6.42
N ASN A 415 8.89 17.45 -6.54
CA ASN A 415 7.48 16.99 -6.42
C ASN A 415 6.74 17.01 -7.76
N ASP A 416 7.40 17.46 -8.84
CA ASP A 416 6.79 17.64 -10.16
C ASP A 416 6.37 16.32 -10.79
N GLU A 417 7.14 15.24 -10.59
CA GLU A 417 7.03 13.99 -11.34
C GLU A 417 6.53 12.83 -10.48
N GLU A 418 5.63 12.05 -11.07
CA GLU A 418 5.17 10.75 -10.57
C GLU A 418 5.20 9.75 -11.72
N SER A 419 5.47 8.48 -11.39
CA SER A 419 5.51 7.40 -12.39
C SER A 419 4.88 6.12 -11.87
N ILE A 420 4.30 5.34 -12.79
CA ILE A 420 3.73 4.03 -12.49
C ILE A 420 4.09 3.02 -13.57
N ILE A 421 4.49 1.82 -13.12
CA ILE A 421 4.60 0.65 -13.99
C ILE A 421 3.27 -0.12 -13.89
N PHE A 422 2.65 -0.41 -15.04
CA PHE A 422 1.39 -1.15 -15.10
C PHE A 422 1.40 -2.12 -16.27
N SER A 423 0.53 -3.13 -16.18
CA SER A 423 0.30 -4.09 -17.27
C SER A 423 -0.97 -3.74 -18.03
N SER A 424 -0.98 -4.00 -19.34
CA SER A 424 -2.18 -3.90 -20.16
C SER A 424 -2.40 -5.16 -20.99
N ILE A 425 -3.65 -5.39 -21.36
CA ILE A 425 -4.05 -6.48 -22.24
C ILE A 425 -4.37 -5.88 -23.63
N ASN A 426 -3.94 -6.58 -24.67
CA ASN A 426 -4.39 -6.26 -26.01
C ASN A 426 -5.84 -6.76 -26.16
N GLY A 427 -6.78 -5.86 -25.95
CA GLY A 427 -8.20 -6.17 -25.85
C GLY A 427 -9.06 -4.92 -25.93
N GLU A 428 -10.30 -5.07 -25.54
CA GLU A 428 -11.31 -4.00 -25.58
C GLU A 428 -11.92 -3.74 -24.21
N GLN A 429 -12.26 -2.50 -23.94
CA GLN A 429 -12.97 -2.13 -22.72
C GLN A 429 -14.43 -2.55 -22.82
N VAL A 430 -14.91 -3.28 -21.83
CA VAL A 430 -16.27 -3.81 -21.75
C VAL A 430 -16.89 -3.40 -20.43
N GLN A 431 -18.10 -2.89 -20.48
CA GLN A 431 -18.88 -2.54 -19.31
C GLN A 431 -19.97 -3.58 -19.06
N LEU A 432 -19.95 -4.21 -17.90
CA LEU A 432 -21.10 -4.90 -17.34
C LEU A 432 -22.02 -3.85 -16.69
N SER A 433 -23.30 -3.84 -17.05
CA SER A 433 -24.35 -3.03 -16.43
C SER A 433 -25.43 -4.00 -15.95
N LEU A 434 -25.63 -4.10 -14.64
CA LEU A 434 -26.60 -4.99 -13.98
C LEU A 434 -27.52 -4.15 -13.10
N MET A 435 -28.82 -4.13 -13.42
CA MET A 435 -29.87 -3.59 -12.56
C MET A 435 -30.54 -4.75 -11.83
N THR A 436 -30.50 -4.73 -10.52
CA THR A 436 -31.19 -5.73 -9.69
C THR A 436 -32.66 -5.37 -9.51
N ASP A 437 -33.47 -6.37 -9.19
CA ASP A 437 -34.89 -6.23 -8.84
C ASP A 437 -35.11 -6.01 -7.31
N ASN A 438 -36.30 -6.34 -6.80
CA ASN A 438 -36.67 -6.19 -5.37
C ASN A 438 -36.06 -7.29 -4.46
N TYR A 439 -35.48 -8.35 -5.01
CA TYR A 439 -35.00 -9.54 -4.30
C TYR A 439 -33.54 -9.89 -4.64
N ALA A 440 -32.70 -8.90 -4.79
CA ALA A 440 -31.31 -9.01 -5.24
C ALA A 440 -30.40 -9.96 -4.43
N LEU A 441 -30.79 -10.34 -3.20
CA LEU A 441 -30.05 -11.33 -2.39
C LEU A 441 -30.06 -12.74 -2.97
N GLU A 442 -31.02 -13.06 -3.83
CA GLU A 442 -31.11 -14.34 -4.55
C GLU A 442 -30.31 -14.33 -5.85
N THR A 443 -29.88 -13.14 -6.32
CA THR A 443 -29.13 -12.96 -7.54
C THR A 443 -27.64 -13.05 -7.30
N SER A 444 -26.94 -13.85 -8.11
CA SER A 444 -25.49 -13.87 -8.21
C SER A 444 -25.06 -13.95 -9.66
N TRP A 445 -23.83 -13.56 -9.95
CA TRP A 445 -23.30 -13.61 -11.31
C TRP A 445 -21.82 -13.97 -11.33
N THR A 446 -21.36 -14.51 -12.46
CA THR A 446 -19.97 -14.87 -12.72
C THR A 446 -19.60 -14.56 -14.15
N LEU A 447 -18.47 -13.88 -14.35
CA LEU A 447 -17.84 -13.67 -15.65
C LEU A 447 -16.69 -14.67 -15.79
N LEU A 448 -16.68 -15.47 -16.86
CA LEU A 448 -15.74 -16.54 -17.12
C LEU A 448 -15.00 -16.32 -18.44
N ASP A 449 -13.76 -16.80 -18.52
CA ASP A 449 -13.01 -16.90 -19.77
C ASP A 449 -13.44 -18.15 -20.60
N GLU A 450 -12.83 -18.35 -21.76
CA GLU A 450 -13.10 -19.50 -22.65
C GLU A 450 -12.76 -20.87 -22.04
N ASN A 451 -11.95 -20.90 -20.98
CA ASN A 451 -11.53 -22.11 -20.26
C ASN A 451 -12.30 -22.33 -18.96
N ASP A 452 -13.39 -21.59 -18.75
CA ASP A 452 -14.21 -21.61 -17.55
C ASP A 452 -13.49 -21.09 -16.26
N ASN A 453 -12.39 -20.33 -16.41
CA ASN A 453 -11.78 -19.67 -15.27
C ASN A 453 -12.57 -18.41 -14.90
N THR A 454 -12.84 -18.20 -13.62
CA THR A 454 -13.53 -17.01 -13.14
C THR A 454 -12.65 -15.78 -13.29
N ILE A 455 -13.14 -14.78 -14.02
CA ILE A 455 -12.54 -13.46 -14.14
C ILE A 455 -13.05 -12.57 -12.99
N ASP A 456 -14.37 -12.60 -12.75
CA ASP A 456 -15.01 -11.84 -11.67
C ASP A 456 -16.36 -12.47 -11.33
N SER A 457 -16.89 -12.13 -10.14
CA SER A 457 -18.19 -12.58 -9.68
C SER A 457 -18.79 -11.58 -8.70
N GLY A 458 -20.09 -11.67 -8.47
CA GLY A 458 -20.79 -10.87 -7.47
C GLY A 458 -21.99 -11.60 -6.90
N ASP A 459 -22.18 -11.44 -5.60
CA ASP A 459 -23.32 -11.90 -4.82
C ASP A 459 -23.73 -10.83 -3.78
N SER A 460 -24.66 -11.15 -2.91
CA SER A 460 -25.08 -10.27 -1.80
C SER A 460 -25.42 -8.84 -2.27
N LEU A 461 -26.11 -8.76 -3.41
CA LEU A 461 -26.46 -7.50 -4.09
C LEU A 461 -27.58 -6.76 -3.35
N ALA A 462 -27.63 -5.44 -3.46
CA ALA A 462 -28.72 -4.61 -2.93
C ALA A 462 -29.89 -4.51 -3.94
N ASN A 463 -31.10 -4.42 -3.43
CA ASN A 463 -32.32 -4.33 -4.24
C ASN A 463 -32.38 -3.02 -5.05
N ASN A 464 -32.98 -3.08 -6.26
CA ASN A 464 -33.18 -1.93 -7.16
C ASN A 464 -31.94 -1.09 -7.37
N THR A 465 -30.78 -1.74 -7.49
CA THR A 465 -29.48 -1.06 -7.56
C THR A 465 -28.81 -1.33 -8.89
N LEU A 466 -28.32 -0.27 -9.52
CA LEU A 466 -27.54 -0.37 -10.73
C LEU A 466 -26.06 -0.60 -10.39
N TYR A 467 -25.55 -1.76 -10.75
CA TYR A 467 -24.12 -2.11 -10.67
C TYR A 467 -23.48 -1.91 -12.03
N GLN A 468 -22.36 -1.19 -12.05
CA GLN A 468 -21.58 -0.99 -13.27
C GLN A 468 -20.11 -1.36 -12.97
N LYS A 469 -19.56 -2.26 -13.80
CA LYS A 469 -18.13 -2.64 -13.72
C LYS A 469 -17.52 -2.55 -15.11
N LEU A 470 -16.30 -2.03 -15.17
CA LEU A 470 -15.50 -1.94 -16.40
C LEU A 470 -14.41 -3.00 -16.37
N TYR A 471 -14.27 -3.71 -17.47
CA TYR A 471 -13.23 -4.72 -17.69
C TYR A 471 -12.44 -4.37 -18.94
N CYS A 472 -11.16 -4.67 -18.95
CA CYS A 472 -10.44 -4.87 -20.20
C CYS A 472 -10.40 -6.36 -20.47
N LEU A 473 -11.01 -6.82 -21.55
CA LEU A 473 -11.03 -8.20 -21.97
C LEU A 473 -10.20 -8.38 -23.25
N GLY A 474 -9.34 -9.39 -23.24
CA GLY A 474 -8.56 -9.76 -24.40
C GLY A 474 -9.45 -10.23 -25.57
N TYR A 475 -8.86 -10.31 -26.76
CA TYR A 475 -9.58 -10.83 -27.93
C TYR A 475 -9.80 -12.33 -27.80
N SER A 476 -10.90 -12.71 -27.17
CA SER A 476 -11.35 -14.08 -26.91
C SER A 476 -12.86 -14.13 -26.70
N CYS A 477 -13.40 -15.30 -26.43
CA CYS A 477 -14.79 -15.52 -26.10
C CYS A 477 -14.96 -15.68 -24.57
N TYR A 478 -16.08 -15.22 -24.07
CA TYR A 478 -16.38 -15.14 -22.64
C TYR A 478 -17.78 -15.65 -22.36
N LYS A 479 -18.00 -16.05 -21.11
CA LYS A 479 -19.32 -16.45 -20.60
C LYS A 479 -19.71 -15.54 -19.43
N PHE A 480 -20.90 -15.02 -19.47
CA PHE A 480 -21.53 -14.37 -18.32
C PHE A 480 -22.67 -15.26 -17.84
N VAL A 481 -22.56 -15.73 -16.62
CA VAL A 481 -23.56 -16.57 -15.97
C VAL A 481 -24.24 -15.76 -14.89
N ILE A 482 -25.57 -15.67 -14.94
CA ILE A 482 -26.38 -15.10 -13.89
C ILE A 482 -27.24 -16.18 -13.28
N ASN A 483 -27.35 -16.19 -11.96
CA ASN A 483 -28.14 -17.16 -11.21
C ASN A 483 -29.14 -16.44 -10.33
N ASP A 484 -30.28 -17.07 -10.17
CA ASP A 484 -31.35 -16.72 -9.26
C ASP A 484 -31.66 -17.97 -8.42
N SER A 485 -31.48 -17.89 -7.10
CA SER A 485 -31.64 -19.03 -6.23
C SER A 485 -33.10 -19.40 -5.95
N TYR A 486 -34.04 -18.49 -6.19
CA TYR A 486 -35.47 -18.71 -6.01
C TYR A 486 -36.15 -19.20 -7.29
N GLY A 487 -35.61 -18.83 -8.45
CA GLY A 487 -36.03 -19.35 -9.76
C GLY A 487 -37.17 -18.59 -10.43
N ASP A 488 -37.42 -17.33 -10.05
CA ASP A 488 -38.39 -16.44 -10.69
C ASP A 488 -37.72 -15.37 -11.58
N GLY A 489 -36.39 -15.32 -11.60
CA GLY A 489 -35.59 -14.44 -12.45
C GLY A 489 -35.82 -12.97 -12.16
N PHE A 490 -35.56 -12.09 -13.14
CA PHE A 490 -35.73 -10.65 -13.01
C PHE A 490 -37.16 -10.14 -13.28
N CYS A 491 -38.16 -10.99 -13.27
CA CYS A 491 -39.51 -10.69 -13.79
C CYS A 491 -40.52 -10.91 -12.69
N CYS A 492 -41.63 -10.45 -12.80
CA CYS A 492 -42.50 -9.56 -13.48
C CYS A 492 -43.35 -8.77 -12.47
N ASN A 493 -43.74 -9.42 -11.34
CA ASN A 493 -44.45 -8.77 -10.24
C ASN A 493 -43.51 -8.27 -9.12
N LEU A 494 -42.20 -8.64 -9.20
CA LEU A 494 -41.19 -8.46 -8.14
C LEU A 494 -40.11 -7.44 -8.47
N GLY A 495 -40.20 -6.78 -9.66
CA GLY A 495 -39.27 -5.76 -10.12
C GLY A 495 -38.89 -5.93 -11.58
N ASN A 496 -38.06 -5.04 -12.12
CA ASN A 496 -37.57 -5.04 -13.49
C ASN A 496 -36.05 -5.06 -13.51
N GLY A 497 -35.44 -6.15 -13.07
CA GLY A 497 -34.01 -6.37 -13.22
C GLY A 497 -33.64 -6.58 -14.70
N ASN A 498 -32.41 -6.23 -15.04
CA ASN A 498 -31.85 -6.49 -16.36
C ASN A 498 -30.31 -6.42 -16.31
N PHE A 499 -29.66 -6.95 -17.34
CA PHE A 499 -28.22 -6.74 -17.51
C PHE A 499 -27.85 -6.52 -18.98
N ALA A 500 -26.71 -5.87 -19.18
CA ALA A 500 -26.11 -5.69 -20.48
C ALA A 500 -24.58 -5.73 -20.39
N ILE A 501 -23.94 -6.23 -21.42
CA ILE A 501 -22.51 -6.18 -21.63
C ILE A 501 -22.27 -5.31 -22.87
N ILE A 502 -21.57 -4.18 -22.67
CA ILE A 502 -21.44 -3.11 -23.67
C ILE A 502 -19.94 -2.91 -23.93
N SER A 503 -19.53 -2.99 -25.19
CA SER A 503 -18.14 -2.66 -25.57
C SER A 503 -17.88 -1.15 -25.59
N SER A 504 -16.61 -0.74 -25.55
CA SER A 504 -16.17 0.66 -25.57
C SER A 504 -16.63 1.44 -26.80
N ILE A 505 -16.90 0.75 -27.90
CA ILE A 505 -17.45 1.35 -29.12
C ILE A 505 -18.98 1.44 -29.10
N GLY A 506 -19.61 1.17 -27.95
CA GLY A 506 -21.06 1.28 -27.77
C GLY A 506 -21.88 0.13 -28.38
N ASN A 507 -21.24 -0.90 -28.89
CA ASN A 507 -21.92 -2.09 -29.35
C ASN A 507 -22.36 -2.95 -28.18
N ILE A 508 -23.65 -3.23 -28.06
CA ILE A 508 -24.16 -4.20 -27.10
C ILE A 508 -23.67 -5.59 -27.55
N GLN A 509 -22.84 -6.25 -26.73
CA GLN A 509 -22.41 -7.60 -27.00
C GLN A 509 -23.47 -8.60 -26.58
N TYR A 510 -24.15 -8.32 -25.47
CA TYR A 510 -25.30 -9.08 -25.00
C TYR A 510 -26.20 -8.21 -24.13
N ALA A 511 -27.52 -8.36 -24.29
CA ALA A 511 -28.51 -7.79 -23.40
C ALA A 511 -29.64 -8.80 -23.19
N GLN A 512 -30.00 -9.06 -21.95
CA GLN A 512 -31.09 -9.96 -21.66
C GLN A 512 -32.43 -9.41 -22.19
N SER A 513 -33.11 -10.18 -23.02
CA SER A 513 -34.40 -9.86 -23.55
C SER A 513 -35.51 -10.86 -23.18
N VAL A 514 -35.17 -11.95 -22.51
CA VAL A 514 -36.09 -13.05 -22.17
C VAL A 514 -36.00 -13.36 -20.68
N PRO A 515 -37.13 -13.53 -19.97
CA PRO A 515 -37.12 -13.98 -18.59
C PRO A 515 -36.42 -15.34 -18.48
N PHE A 516 -35.47 -15.45 -17.55
CA PHE A 516 -34.89 -16.71 -17.14
C PHE A 516 -35.50 -17.17 -15.80
N THR A 517 -35.27 -18.42 -15.41
CA THR A 517 -35.69 -18.94 -14.12
C THR A 517 -34.47 -19.02 -13.18
N PHE A 518 -33.91 -20.18 -12.96
CA PHE A 518 -32.80 -20.37 -12.00
C PHE A 518 -31.44 -19.88 -12.51
N SER A 519 -31.22 -19.84 -13.81
CA SER A 519 -29.97 -19.32 -14.38
C SER A 519 -30.10 -18.97 -15.85
N ASP A 520 -29.25 -18.05 -16.30
CA ASP A 520 -29.01 -17.79 -17.72
C ASP A 520 -27.52 -17.69 -17.99
N THR A 521 -27.08 -18.16 -19.16
CA THR A 521 -25.68 -18.12 -19.59
C THR A 521 -25.60 -17.44 -20.93
N SER A 522 -24.84 -16.34 -20.96
CA SER A 522 -24.66 -15.51 -22.13
C SER A 522 -23.23 -15.62 -22.63
N TYR A 523 -23.07 -15.91 -23.90
CA TYR A 523 -21.77 -16.01 -24.58
C TYR A 523 -21.54 -14.76 -25.41
N PHE A 524 -20.34 -14.19 -25.32
CA PHE A 524 -19.92 -13.08 -26.16
C PHE A 524 -18.42 -13.15 -26.46
N CYS A 525 -18.00 -12.58 -27.58
CA CYS A 525 -16.59 -12.56 -27.98
C CYS A 525 -16.12 -11.13 -28.21
N ILE A 526 -14.90 -10.84 -27.80
CA ILE A 526 -14.21 -9.56 -28.00
C ILE A 526 -13.20 -9.71 -29.13
N GLY A 527 -13.15 -8.72 -30.01
CA GLY A 527 -12.20 -8.67 -31.12
C GLY A 527 -12.86 -8.77 -32.49
N ASN A 528 -12.05 -8.63 -33.52
CA ASN A 528 -12.51 -8.80 -34.87
C ASN A 528 -13.16 -10.17 -35.00
N THR A 529 -14.45 -10.20 -35.03
CA THR A 529 -15.16 -11.22 -35.75
C THR A 529 -14.83 -11.02 -37.23
N ALA A 530 -13.58 -11.33 -37.63
CA ALA A 530 -13.41 -11.86 -38.97
C ALA A 530 -14.27 -13.12 -38.94
N ILE A 531 -15.52 -12.98 -39.33
CA ILE A 531 -16.31 -14.08 -39.81
C ILE A 531 -15.38 -14.72 -40.85
N ASN A 532 -14.81 -15.89 -40.53
CA ASN A 532 -14.32 -16.78 -41.56
C ASN A 532 -15.56 -17.08 -42.37
N GLU A 533 -15.76 -16.29 -43.43
CA GLU A 533 -16.69 -16.64 -44.49
C GLU A 533 -16.25 -17.98 -45.04
N LYS A 534 -16.65 -19.03 -44.36
CA LYS A 534 -16.84 -20.30 -45.02
C LYS A 534 -18.01 -20.05 -45.96
N ASN A 535 -17.70 -19.80 -47.24
CA ASN A 535 -18.63 -19.53 -48.34
C ASN A 535 -19.83 -20.50 -48.36
N THR A 536 -20.84 -20.21 -47.56
CA THR A 536 -22.20 -20.67 -47.77
C THR A 536 -23.04 -19.42 -47.98
N THR A 537 -23.11 -18.96 -49.21
CA THR A 537 -23.87 -17.79 -49.65
C THR A 537 -25.36 -18.09 -49.69
N TYR A 538 -26.08 -17.72 -48.59
CA TYR A 538 -27.53 -17.57 -48.71
C TYR A 538 -27.80 -16.38 -49.61
N LYS A 539 -28.50 -16.60 -50.72
CA LYS A 539 -29.04 -15.51 -51.52
C LYS A 539 -30.45 -15.19 -51.03
N ILE A 540 -30.64 -14.00 -50.49
CA ILE A 540 -31.92 -13.54 -49.96
C ILE A 540 -32.48 -12.50 -50.95
N TYR A 541 -33.70 -12.75 -51.46
CA TYR A 541 -34.32 -11.88 -52.41
C TYR A 541 -35.85 -11.91 -52.29
N PRO A 542 -36.57 -10.87 -52.76
CA PRO A 542 -36.04 -9.56 -53.17
C PRO A 542 -35.60 -8.73 -51.94
N ASN A 543 -34.55 -7.93 -52.12
CA ASN A 543 -34.15 -6.96 -51.11
C ASN A 543 -33.83 -5.63 -51.85
N PRO A 544 -34.66 -4.56 -51.76
CA PRO A 544 -35.83 -4.40 -50.89
C PRO A 544 -36.98 -5.38 -51.15
N THR A 545 -37.82 -5.60 -50.09
CA THR A 545 -38.98 -6.48 -50.14
C THR A 545 -40.26 -5.74 -49.72
N GLU A 546 -41.41 -6.14 -50.34
CA GLU A 546 -42.75 -5.70 -49.94
C GLU A 546 -43.32 -6.51 -48.75
N GLY A 547 -42.54 -7.44 -48.16
CA GLY A 547 -42.93 -8.21 -46.99
C GLY A 547 -42.73 -9.75 -47.10
N ASN A 548 -42.20 -10.25 -48.23
CA ASN A 548 -41.81 -11.64 -48.34
C ASN A 548 -40.37 -11.75 -48.86
N LEU A 549 -39.56 -12.52 -48.19
CA LEU A 549 -38.18 -12.86 -48.60
C LEU A 549 -38.08 -14.34 -48.94
N TRP A 550 -37.29 -14.67 -49.94
CA TRP A 550 -36.90 -16.01 -50.27
C TRP A 550 -35.42 -16.19 -49.98
N VAL A 551 -35.10 -17.36 -49.40
CA VAL A 551 -33.73 -17.81 -49.10
C VAL A 551 -33.39 -18.88 -50.12
N ASN A 552 -32.49 -18.60 -51.05
CA ASN A 552 -32.05 -19.60 -52.02
C ASN A 552 -30.82 -20.31 -51.47
N GLN A 553 -31.00 -21.53 -50.95
CA GLN A 553 -29.99 -22.49 -50.68
C GLN A 553 -30.51 -23.90 -51.05
N GLU A 554 -29.65 -24.73 -51.62
CA GLU A 554 -29.91 -26.16 -51.70
C GLU A 554 -29.73 -26.70 -50.27
N PHE A 555 -30.85 -26.85 -49.55
CA PHE A 555 -30.84 -27.55 -48.27
C PHE A 555 -30.78 -29.05 -48.60
N GLU A 556 -29.62 -29.68 -48.29
CA GLU A 556 -29.60 -31.14 -48.16
C GLU A 556 -30.64 -31.51 -47.09
N SER A 557 -31.39 -32.57 -47.33
CA SER A 557 -32.62 -32.98 -46.65
C SER A 557 -32.44 -33.46 -45.23
N ASP A 558 -31.99 -32.56 -44.34
CA ASP A 558 -32.08 -32.73 -42.90
C ASP A 558 -33.32 -32.01 -42.37
N ASN A 559 -34.23 -32.76 -41.75
CA ASN A 559 -35.51 -32.27 -41.21
C ASN A 559 -35.36 -31.36 -39.97
N THR A 560 -34.26 -30.61 -39.83
CA THR A 560 -34.09 -29.65 -38.73
C THR A 560 -34.75 -28.31 -39.09
N PRO A 561 -35.68 -27.78 -38.27
CA PRO A 561 -36.30 -26.48 -38.53
C PRO A 561 -35.23 -25.39 -38.47
N ILE A 562 -35.25 -24.49 -39.47
CA ILE A 562 -34.36 -23.31 -39.52
C ILE A 562 -35.17 -22.08 -39.10
N PHE A 563 -34.63 -21.28 -38.19
CA PHE A 563 -35.27 -20.08 -37.70
C PHE A 563 -34.55 -18.83 -38.21
N ALA A 564 -35.39 -17.82 -38.55
CA ALA A 564 -34.92 -16.49 -38.87
C ALA A 564 -35.36 -15.49 -37.78
N ARG A 565 -34.40 -14.68 -37.33
CA ARG A 565 -34.66 -13.56 -36.42
C ARG A 565 -34.49 -12.25 -37.16
N ILE A 566 -35.40 -11.30 -36.92
CA ILE A 566 -35.37 -9.97 -37.50
C ILE A 566 -35.11 -8.98 -36.39
N LEU A 567 -34.08 -8.17 -36.54
CA LEU A 567 -33.68 -7.17 -35.57
C LEU A 567 -33.91 -5.75 -36.12
N ASN A 568 -34.28 -4.83 -35.25
CA ASN A 568 -34.32 -3.40 -35.58
C ASN A 568 -32.92 -2.76 -35.62
N SER A 569 -32.85 -1.47 -35.91
CA SER A 569 -31.60 -0.70 -35.95
C SER A 569 -30.90 -0.58 -34.58
N LEU A 570 -31.57 -0.95 -33.50
CA LEU A 570 -31.04 -0.97 -32.12
C LEU A 570 -30.56 -2.38 -31.71
N GLY A 571 -30.62 -3.37 -32.63
CA GLY A 571 -30.21 -4.74 -32.33
C GLY A 571 -31.28 -5.58 -31.59
N GLN A 572 -32.49 -5.04 -31.36
CA GLN A 572 -33.57 -5.75 -30.69
C GLN A 572 -34.28 -6.71 -31.64
N ILE A 573 -34.53 -7.95 -31.22
CA ILE A 573 -35.29 -8.93 -31.97
C ILE A 573 -36.76 -8.48 -31.98
N ILE A 574 -37.29 -8.17 -33.16
CA ILE A 574 -38.67 -7.73 -33.35
C ILE A 574 -39.56 -8.82 -33.94
N LEU A 575 -38.95 -9.85 -34.52
CA LEU A 575 -39.69 -10.98 -35.10
C LEU A 575 -38.78 -12.22 -35.13
N SER A 576 -39.30 -13.37 -34.71
CA SER A 576 -38.67 -14.65 -34.88
C SER A 576 -39.65 -15.56 -35.63
N VAL A 577 -39.21 -16.12 -36.77
CA VAL A 577 -40.04 -16.94 -37.62
C VAL A 577 -39.30 -18.18 -38.12
N GLU A 578 -40.02 -19.27 -38.28
CA GLU A 578 -39.48 -20.48 -38.94
C GLU A 578 -39.47 -20.25 -40.46
N ILE A 579 -38.37 -20.68 -41.10
CA ILE A 579 -38.26 -20.64 -42.56
C ILE A 579 -38.98 -21.87 -43.13
N VAL A 580 -40.17 -21.65 -43.72
CA VAL A 580 -40.96 -22.71 -44.32
C VAL A 580 -40.94 -22.56 -45.84
N ASN A 581 -40.62 -23.64 -46.56
CA ASN A 581 -40.48 -23.64 -48.02
C ASN A 581 -39.57 -22.52 -48.56
N ASN A 582 -38.44 -22.31 -47.89
CA ASN A 582 -37.48 -21.25 -48.24
C ASN A 582 -38.03 -19.82 -48.21
N LYS A 583 -39.12 -19.58 -47.51
CA LYS A 583 -39.80 -18.29 -47.45
C LYS A 583 -39.84 -17.76 -46.02
N ILE A 584 -39.60 -16.44 -45.89
CA ILE A 584 -39.73 -15.70 -44.65
C ILE A 584 -40.85 -14.65 -44.87
N ASN A 585 -41.89 -14.69 -44.04
CA ASN A 585 -42.97 -13.74 -44.09
C ASN A 585 -42.73 -12.55 -43.12
N LEU A 586 -42.53 -11.36 -43.67
CA LEU A 586 -42.28 -10.13 -42.94
C LEU A 586 -43.44 -9.10 -43.12
N SER A 587 -44.60 -9.57 -43.56
CA SER A 587 -45.75 -8.69 -43.86
C SER A 587 -46.27 -7.91 -42.63
N CYS A 588 -45.94 -8.36 -41.43
CA CYS A 588 -46.30 -7.66 -40.17
C CYS A 588 -45.37 -6.49 -39.84
N LEU A 589 -44.19 -6.36 -40.47
CA LEU A 589 -43.24 -5.28 -40.18
C LEU A 589 -43.52 -4.05 -41.02
N ASN A 590 -43.24 -2.87 -40.48
CA ASN A 590 -43.34 -1.58 -41.15
C ASN A 590 -42.18 -1.36 -42.15
N ASN A 591 -42.35 -0.33 -43.02
CA ASN A 591 -41.24 0.09 -43.88
C ASN A 591 -40.04 0.50 -43.03
N GLY A 592 -38.87 0.02 -43.41
CA GLY A 592 -37.66 0.28 -42.62
C GLY A 592 -36.46 -0.62 -43.00
N VAL A 593 -35.38 -0.37 -42.35
CA VAL A 593 -34.14 -1.13 -42.46
C VAL A 593 -34.03 -2.04 -41.25
N TYR A 594 -33.79 -3.33 -41.50
CA TYR A 594 -33.72 -4.36 -40.49
C TYR A 594 -32.50 -5.25 -40.74
N GLN A 595 -32.10 -6.00 -39.71
CA GLN A 595 -31.13 -7.07 -39.84
C GLN A 595 -31.84 -8.42 -39.76
N LEU A 596 -31.53 -9.31 -40.70
CA LEU A 596 -31.99 -10.67 -40.71
C LEU A 596 -30.87 -11.58 -40.26
N VAL A 597 -31.14 -12.40 -39.26
CA VAL A 597 -30.24 -13.43 -38.75
C VAL A 597 -30.88 -14.79 -39.02
N ILE A 598 -30.20 -15.65 -39.76
CA ILE A 598 -30.63 -17.04 -39.99
C ILE A 598 -29.67 -17.91 -39.18
N GLN A 599 -30.22 -18.73 -38.30
CA GLN A 599 -29.44 -19.70 -37.49
C GLN A 599 -29.72 -21.11 -37.93
N LYS A 600 -28.66 -21.85 -38.25
CA LYS A 600 -28.67 -23.30 -38.48
C LYS A 600 -27.56 -23.94 -37.70
N GLU A 601 -27.91 -24.79 -36.73
CA GLU A 601 -26.96 -25.41 -35.78
C GLU A 601 -26.12 -24.33 -35.04
N GLU A 602 -24.81 -24.40 -35.11
CA GLU A 602 -23.89 -23.42 -34.50
C GLU A 602 -23.50 -22.24 -35.44
N GLN A 603 -24.16 -22.13 -36.63
CA GLN A 603 -23.82 -21.10 -37.62
C GLN A 603 -24.91 -20.03 -37.70
N GLU A 604 -24.54 -18.77 -37.61
CA GLU A 604 -25.39 -17.62 -37.83
C GLU A 604 -25.01 -16.91 -39.15
N TYR A 605 -26.02 -16.55 -39.91
CA TYR A 605 -25.89 -15.74 -41.13
C TYR A 605 -26.61 -14.42 -40.93
N LEU A 606 -25.92 -13.32 -41.15
CA LEU A 606 -26.43 -11.97 -40.94
C LEU A 606 -26.53 -11.22 -42.28
N GLN A 607 -27.70 -10.63 -42.58
CA GLN A 607 -27.88 -9.80 -43.76
C GLN A 607 -28.81 -8.60 -43.50
N LYS A 608 -28.39 -7.43 -43.97
CA LYS A 608 -29.27 -6.24 -44.00
C LYS A 608 -30.40 -6.44 -44.98
N ILE A 609 -31.65 -6.20 -44.53
CA ILE A 609 -32.85 -6.22 -45.35
C ILE A 609 -33.58 -4.88 -45.30
N ILE A 610 -34.25 -4.55 -46.38
CA ILE A 610 -35.03 -3.32 -46.50
C ILE A 610 -36.49 -3.72 -46.82
N ILE A 611 -37.42 -3.26 -45.97
CA ILE A 611 -38.86 -3.43 -46.21
C ILE A 611 -39.40 -2.12 -46.78
N GLN A 612 -40.02 -2.24 -47.95
CA GLN A 612 -40.63 -1.10 -48.66
C GLN A 612 -41.93 -1.58 -49.28
N LYS A 613 -43.05 -1.27 -48.61
CA LYS A 613 -44.43 -1.58 -49.05
C LYS A 613 -45.01 -0.44 -49.82
#